data_428102edf9b1496665fcccc502d8d914
#
_entry.id   428102edf9b1496665fcccc502d8d914
#
_cell.length_a   1.000
_cell.length_b   1.000
_cell.length_c   1.000
_cell.angle_alpha   90.00
_cell.angle_beta   90.00
_cell.angle_gamma   90.00
#
_symmetry.space_group_name_H-M   'P 1'
#
loop_
_entity.id
_entity.type
_entity.pdbx_description
1 polymer ?
#
loop_
_entity_poly.entity_id
_entity_poly.type
_entity_poly.pdbx_seq_one_letter_code
_entity_poly.pdbx_strand_id
1 'polypeptide(L)'
;MRRAHPLRALILAAGASRRLGRPKALIKVDGTPVVRMLGERLQNIGIEPVIVTRQELMFDIAQTCQESTVVVNPTPELGRTGTIRCGILHLKSQRGGEQPFRLLIVPVDRPGFSMDTLRLISEQNQCSVPAMDGRGGHPILLMPDDIERIIAELNPDRPLRDLVNPVHLPVEDPLLHLNLDREEDLIGFES
;
A
#
# COMPACT_ATOMS: atom_id res chain seq x y z
N MET A 1 -22.33 20.45 -0.79
CA MET A 1 -21.00 19.81 -0.81
C MET A 1 -21.20 18.31 -0.60
N ARG A 2 -20.83 17.45 -1.56
CA ARG A 2 -20.79 15.99 -1.32
C ARG A 2 -19.68 15.74 -0.29
N ARG A 3 -19.99 15.09 0.82
CA ARG A 3 -18.96 14.66 1.78
C ARG A 3 -18.00 13.75 1.03
N ALA A 4 -16.70 14.02 1.14
CA ALA A 4 -15.70 13.12 0.59
C ALA A 4 -15.87 11.73 1.24
N HIS A 5 -15.74 10.65 0.43
CA HIS A 5 -15.79 9.31 0.95
C HIS A 5 -14.69 9.10 2.01
N PRO A 6 -14.93 8.33 3.07
CA PRO A 6 -13.92 8.03 4.07
C PRO A 6 -12.68 7.42 3.40
N LEU A 7 -11.51 7.75 3.91
CA LEU A 7 -10.24 7.24 3.41
C LEU A 7 -9.79 6.06 4.27
N ARG A 8 -9.40 4.97 3.62
CA ARG A 8 -8.83 3.75 4.22
C ARG A 8 -7.48 3.45 3.58
N ALA A 9 -6.66 2.59 4.17
CA ALA A 9 -5.36 2.22 3.62
C ALA A 9 -5.08 0.72 3.74
N LEU A 10 -4.39 0.18 2.72
CA LEU A 10 -3.78 -1.15 2.75
C LEU A 10 -2.27 -1.03 2.64
N ILE A 11 -1.54 -1.67 3.54
CA ILE A 11 -0.11 -1.95 3.37
C ILE A 11 0.02 -3.35 2.78
N LEU A 12 0.68 -3.46 1.62
CA LEU A 12 0.87 -4.75 0.95
C LEU A 12 2.21 -5.36 1.33
N ALA A 13 2.17 -6.43 2.12
CA ALA A 13 3.33 -7.13 2.67
C ALA A 13 3.38 -8.64 2.31
N ALA A 14 2.60 -9.09 1.31
CA ALA A 14 2.49 -10.49 0.92
C ALA A 14 3.55 -10.95 -0.10
N GLY A 15 4.44 -10.06 -0.55
CA GLY A 15 5.46 -10.35 -1.54
C GLY A 15 6.49 -11.38 -1.07
N ALA A 16 6.96 -12.26 -1.98
CA ALA A 16 7.85 -13.37 -1.66
C ALA A 16 9.31 -12.97 -1.32
N SER A 17 9.71 -11.72 -1.60
CA SER A 17 11.06 -11.16 -1.31
C SER A 17 12.24 -12.05 -1.76
N ARG A 18 12.08 -12.84 -2.85
CA ARG A 18 13.02 -13.90 -3.27
C ARG A 18 14.45 -13.40 -3.53
N ARG A 19 14.60 -12.18 -4.06
CA ARG A 19 15.91 -11.62 -4.43
C ARG A 19 16.70 -11.13 -3.23
N LEU A 20 16.00 -10.65 -2.20
CA LEU A 20 16.60 -10.09 -1.00
C LEU A 20 16.93 -11.17 0.06
N GLY A 21 16.38 -12.39 -0.08
CA GLY A 21 16.59 -13.49 0.85
C GLY A 21 15.95 -13.33 2.23
N ARG A 22 15.33 -12.17 2.52
CA ARG A 22 14.62 -11.85 3.77
C ARG A 22 13.34 -11.06 3.50
N PRO A 23 12.33 -11.11 4.39
CA PRO A 23 11.07 -10.39 4.20
C PRO A 23 11.26 -8.88 4.18
N LYS A 24 10.91 -8.22 3.06
CA LYS A 24 11.03 -6.76 2.90
C LYS A 24 10.28 -5.97 3.98
N ALA A 25 9.13 -6.47 4.39
CA ALA A 25 8.30 -5.84 5.43
C ALA A 25 9.06 -5.69 6.78
N LEU A 26 9.96 -6.61 7.09
CA LEU A 26 10.68 -6.67 8.37
C LEU A 26 12.10 -6.10 8.29
N ILE A 27 12.54 -5.62 7.12
CA ILE A 27 13.80 -4.89 7.00
C ILE A 27 13.73 -3.64 7.86
N LYS A 28 14.80 -3.35 8.58
CA LYS A 28 14.90 -2.16 9.42
C LYS A 28 15.59 -1.04 8.67
N VAL A 29 14.97 0.12 8.71
CA VAL A 29 15.52 1.41 8.28
C VAL A 29 15.57 2.27 9.52
N ASP A 30 16.74 2.77 9.89
CA ASP A 30 16.99 3.50 11.15
C ASP A 30 16.44 2.76 12.39
N GLY A 31 16.64 1.44 12.41
CA GLY A 31 16.18 0.56 13.50
C GLY A 31 14.69 0.19 13.47
N THR A 32 13.86 0.79 12.59
CA THR A 32 12.43 0.56 12.51
C THR A 32 12.08 -0.33 11.32
N PRO A 33 11.33 -1.44 11.50
CA PRO A 33 10.86 -2.25 10.37
C PRO A 33 10.01 -1.44 9.38
N VAL A 34 10.24 -1.64 8.07
CA VAL A 34 9.56 -0.88 7.00
C VAL A 34 8.04 -0.91 7.14
N VAL A 35 7.46 -2.08 7.47
CA VAL A 35 6.00 -2.20 7.65
C VAL A 35 5.49 -1.30 8.77
N ARG A 36 6.23 -1.21 9.88
CA ARG A 36 5.90 -0.34 11.02
C ARG A 36 6.06 1.13 10.66
N MET A 37 7.16 1.51 10.03
CA MET A 37 7.40 2.88 9.56
C MET A 37 6.25 3.35 8.63
N LEU A 38 5.80 2.52 7.69
CA LEU A 38 4.67 2.86 6.80
C LEU A 38 3.35 2.94 7.58
N GLY A 39 3.14 2.09 8.58
CA GLY A 39 1.99 2.17 9.48
C GLY A 39 1.94 3.49 10.23
N GLU A 40 3.05 3.88 10.86
CA GLU A 40 3.20 5.14 11.60
C GLU A 40 2.98 6.37 10.68
N ARG A 41 3.47 6.34 9.43
CA ARG A 41 3.21 7.41 8.45
C ARG A 41 1.72 7.57 8.14
N LEU A 42 0.97 6.48 7.99
CA LEU A 42 -0.48 6.50 7.75
C LEU A 42 -1.24 6.97 9.00
N GLN A 43 -0.86 6.52 10.18
CA GLN A 43 -1.43 6.96 11.46
C GLN A 43 -1.21 8.46 11.69
N ASN A 44 -0.06 9.01 11.29
CA ASN A 44 0.23 10.45 11.36
C ASN A 44 -0.71 11.32 10.49
N ILE A 45 -1.41 10.74 9.53
CA ILE A 45 -2.48 11.41 8.76
C ILE A 45 -3.88 10.92 9.17
N GLY A 46 -4.00 10.25 10.33
CA GLY A 46 -5.26 9.81 10.92
C GLY A 46 -5.88 8.56 10.29
N ILE A 47 -5.08 7.70 9.64
CA ILE A 47 -5.56 6.48 8.98
C ILE A 47 -4.94 5.26 9.66
N GLU A 48 -5.79 4.38 10.20
CA GLU A 48 -5.39 3.06 10.66
C GLU A 48 -5.31 2.10 9.46
N PRO A 49 -4.11 1.63 9.08
CA PRO A 49 -3.97 0.74 7.93
C PRO A 49 -4.36 -0.70 8.27
N VAL A 50 -4.86 -1.42 7.25
CA VAL A 50 -4.90 -2.87 7.26
C VAL A 50 -3.66 -3.39 6.52
N ILE A 51 -2.91 -4.29 7.16
CA ILE A 51 -1.71 -4.90 6.60
C ILE A 51 -2.10 -6.25 5.98
N VAL A 52 -1.93 -6.40 4.67
CA VAL A 52 -2.19 -7.67 3.98
C VAL A 52 -0.88 -8.39 3.76
N THR A 53 -0.76 -9.56 4.36
CA THR A 53 0.47 -10.37 4.33
C THR A 53 0.20 -11.82 3.92
N ARG A 54 1.25 -12.64 3.89
CA ARG A 54 1.16 -14.09 3.72
C ARG A 54 1.27 -14.79 5.09
N GLN A 55 0.84 -16.06 5.13
CA GLN A 55 0.73 -16.83 6.38
C GLN A 55 2.04 -16.85 7.18
N GLU A 56 3.18 -17.02 6.50
CA GLU A 56 4.49 -17.17 7.14
C GLU A 56 4.98 -15.90 7.84
N LEU A 57 4.47 -14.72 7.47
CA LEU A 57 4.86 -13.44 8.04
C LEU A 57 3.83 -12.87 9.02
N MET A 58 2.68 -13.51 9.15
CA MET A 58 1.55 -13.00 9.95
C MET A 58 1.98 -12.71 11.39
N PHE A 59 2.65 -13.65 12.03
CA PHE A 59 3.04 -13.51 13.44
C PHE A 59 4.04 -12.38 13.66
N ASP A 60 5.11 -12.35 12.85
CA ASP A 60 6.18 -11.35 12.97
C ASP A 60 5.64 -9.93 12.70
N ILE A 61 4.76 -9.78 11.70
CA ILE A 61 4.14 -8.50 11.37
C ILE A 61 3.17 -8.07 12.48
N ALA A 62 2.36 -8.99 13.02
CA ALA A 62 1.45 -8.69 14.11
C ALA A 62 2.19 -8.27 15.39
N GLN A 63 3.34 -8.89 15.69
CA GLN A 63 4.19 -8.45 16.80
C GLN A 63 4.80 -7.06 16.55
N THR A 64 5.18 -6.78 15.31
CA THR A 64 5.81 -5.52 14.90
C THR A 64 4.83 -4.35 14.89
N CYS A 65 3.57 -4.60 14.50
CA CYS A 65 2.51 -3.61 14.30
C CYS A 65 1.28 -3.96 15.17
N GLN A 66 1.45 -3.95 16.50
CA GLN A 66 0.43 -4.42 17.46
C GLN A 66 -0.91 -3.68 17.38
N GLU A 67 -0.91 -2.43 16.92
CA GLU A 67 -2.12 -1.60 16.80
C GLU A 67 -2.80 -1.74 15.43
N SER A 68 -2.17 -2.43 14.47
CA SER A 68 -2.71 -2.58 13.12
C SER A 68 -3.42 -3.92 12.93
N THR A 69 -4.50 -3.91 12.14
CA THR A 69 -5.14 -5.16 11.71
C THR A 69 -4.28 -5.86 10.66
N VAL A 70 -3.93 -7.12 10.91
CA VAL A 70 -3.16 -7.96 9.98
C VAL A 70 -4.08 -9.01 9.35
N VAL A 71 -4.10 -9.06 8.03
CA VAL A 71 -4.93 -9.98 7.22
C VAL A 71 -4.02 -10.89 6.40
N VAL A 72 -4.30 -12.18 6.43
CA VAL A 72 -3.56 -13.15 5.61
C VAL A 72 -4.22 -13.30 4.24
N ASN A 73 -3.43 -13.07 3.18
CA ASN A 73 -3.81 -13.50 1.84
C ASN A 73 -3.50 -14.99 1.69
N PRO A 74 -4.51 -15.86 1.49
CA PRO A 74 -4.31 -17.30 1.38
C PRO A 74 -3.64 -17.73 0.06
N THR A 75 -3.61 -16.85 -0.93
CA THR A 75 -3.10 -17.12 -2.29
C THR A 75 -2.15 -16.00 -2.76
N PRO A 76 -1.04 -15.74 -2.05
CA PRO A 76 -0.15 -14.62 -2.37
C PRO A 76 0.56 -14.75 -3.73
N GLU A 77 0.63 -15.99 -4.26
CA GLU A 77 1.14 -16.30 -5.60
C GLU A 77 0.31 -15.71 -6.73
N LEU A 78 -0.98 -15.40 -6.49
CA LEU A 78 -1.87 -14.74 -7.46
C LEU A 78 -1.57 -13.23 -7.62
N GLY A 79 -0.41 -12.78 -7.14
CA GLY A 79 0.10 -11.46 -7.42
C GLY A 79 -0.48 -10.33 -6.58
N ARG A 80 -0.12 -9.10 -7.00
CA ARG A 80 -0.45 -7.88 -6.25
C ARG A 80 -1.94 -7.58 -6.25
N THR A 81 -2.62 -7.74 -7.37
CA THR A 81 -4.07 -7.48 -7.49
C THR A 81 -4.88 -8.41 -6.59
N GLY A 82 -4.52 -9.70 -6.52
CA GLY A 82 -5.11 -10.66 -5.59
C GLY A 82 -4.93 -10.23 -4.12
N THR A 83 -3.74 -9.73 -3.78
CA THR A 83 -3.45 -9.20 -2.43
C THR A 83 -4.31 -7.95 -2.11
N ILE A 84 -4.44 -7.01 -3.05
CA ILE A 84 -5.30 -5.83 -2.90
C ILE A 84 -6.76 -6.26 -2.71
N ARG A 85 -7.26 -7.16 -3.54
CA ARG A 85 -8.63 -7.69 -3.45
C ARG A 85 -8.90 -8.33 -2.09
N CYS A 86 -7.97 -9.13 -1.56
CA CYS A 86 -8.07 -9.72 -0.22
C CYS A 86 -8.27 -8.62 0.85
N GLY A 87 -7.46 -7.56 0.83
CA GLY A 87 -7.58 -6.43 1.75
C GLY A 87 -8.90 -5.67 1.59
N ILE A 88 -9.35 -5.42 0.35
CA ILE A 88 -10.63 -4.75 0.08
C ILE A 88 -11.79 -5.56 0.65
N LEU A 89 -11.83 -6.87 0.42
CA LEU A 89 -12.89 -7.74 0.93
C LEU A 89 -12.93 -7.72 2.46
N HIS A 90 -11.76 -7.74 3.12
CA HIS A 90 -11.68 -7.55 4.56
C HIS A 90 -12.26 -6.19 5.00
N LEU A 91 -11.84 -5.08 4.37
CA LEU A 91 -12.36 -3.75 4.70
C LEU A 91 -13.88 -3.65 4.52
N LYS A 92 -14.43 -4.27 3.48
CA LYS A 92 -15.87 -4.32 3.23
C LYS A 92 -16.64 -5.18 4.25
N SER A 93 -16.02 -6.19 4.83
CA SER A 93 -16.63 -7.02 5.87
C SER A 93 -16.68 -6.33 7.25
N GLN A 94 -15.93 -5.25 7.45
CA GLN A 94 -15.94 -4.51 8.71
C GLN A 94 -17.18 -3.60 8.82
N ARG A 95 -17.56 -3.24 10.05
CA ARG A 95 -18.67 -2.31 10.30
C ARG A 95 -18.47 -0.99 9.55
N GLY A 96 -19.44 -0.62 8.70
CA GLY A 96 -19.37 0.55 7.83
C GLY A 96 -18.55 0.32 6.55
N GLY A 97 -18.12 -0.91 6.28
CA GLY A 97 -17.40 -1.28 5.05
C GLY A 97 -18.29 -1.37 3.83
N GLU A 98 -19.61 -1.43 4.01
CA GLU A 98 -20.62 -1.35 2.95
C GLU A 98 -20.72 0.03 2.32
N GLN A 99 -20.30 1.08 3.06
CA GLN A 99 -20.26 2.45 2.55
C GLN A 99 -19.10 2.62 1.56
N PRO A 100 -19.29 3.36 0.45
CA PRO A 100 -18.20 3.67 -0.47
C PRO A 100 -17.06 4.39 0.25
N PHE A 101 -15.81 3.99 -0.03
CA PHE A 101 -14.61 4.58 0.55
C PHE A 101 -13.53 4.78 -0.51
N ARG A 102 -12.60 5.70 -0.25
CA ARG A 102 -11.33 5.85 -0.99
C ARG A 102 -10.29 4.95 -0.36
N LEU A 103 -9.33 4.48 -1.14
CA LEU A 103 -8.34 3.51 -0.66
C LEU A 103 -6.92 3.86 -1.10
N LEU A 104 -6.03 4.09 -0.13
CA LEU A 104 -4.59 4.17 -0.36
C LEU A 104 -3.99 2.77 -0.39
N ILE A 105 -3.21 2.49 -1.44
CA ILE A 105 -2.40 1.27 -1.56
C ILE A 105 -0.94 1.62 -1.36
N VAL A 106 -0.32 1.03 -0.34
CA VAL A 106 1.05 1.29 0.10
C VAL A 106 1.85 -0.02 0.09
N PRO A 107 2.62 -0.31 -0.96
CA PRO A 107 3.46 -1.51 -0.97
C PRO A 107 4.71 -1.33 -0.10
N VAL A 108 5.10 -2.36 0.65
CA VAL A 108 6.31 -2.34 1.50
C VAL A 108 7.61 -2.24 0.71
N ASP A 109 7.61 -2.59 -0.57
CA ASP A 109 8.77 -2.48 -1.44
C ASP A 109 8.97 -1.09 -2.06
N ARG A 110 8.07 -0.13 -1.79
CA ARG A 110 8.08 1.23 -2.32
C ARG A 110 7.91 2.28 -1.21
N PRO A 111 8.79 2.30 -0.20
CA PRO A 111 8.61 3.15 0.99
C PRO A 111 9.12 4.58 0.82
N GLY A 112 9.74 4.94 -0.31
CA GLY A 112 10.53 6.15 -0.49
C GLY A 112 9.73 7.46 -0.66
N PHE A 113 8.39 7.44 -0.58
CA PHE A 113 7.59 8.66 -0.63
C PHE A 113 7.67 9.47 0.68
N SER A 114 7.66 10.79 0.58
CA SER A 114 7.66 11.71 1.73
C SER A 114 6.27 11.82 2.38
N MET A 115 6.23 12.42 3.58
CA MET A 115 4.96 12.73 4.26
C MET A 115 4.14 13.76 3.48
N ASP A 116 4.78 14.70 2.78
CA ASP A 116 4.07 15.71 1.98
C ASP A 116 3.44 15.05 0.73
N THR A 117 4.15 14.13 0.08
CA THR A 117 3.59 13.31 -1.00
C THR A 117 2.41 12.47 -0.51
N LEU A 118 2.51 11.85 0.67
CA LEU A 118 1.42 11.08 1.25
C LEU A 118 0.18 11.94 1.52
N ARG A 119 0.35 13.13 2.12
CA ARG A 119 -0.74 14.09 2.35
C ARG A 119 -1.38 14.54 1.04
N LEU A 120 -0.56 14.97 0.06
CA LEU A 120 -1.02 15.41 -1.25
C LEU A 120 -1.94 14.37 -1.90
N ILE A 121 -1.50 13.09 -1.93
CA ILE A 121 -2.28 12.01 -2.53
C ILE A 121 -3.55 11.71 -1.71
N SER A 122 -3.48 11.73 -0.39
CA SER A 122 -4.61 11.43 0.51
C SER A 122 -5.79 12.41 0.36
N GLU A 123 -5.52 13.63 -0.04
CA GLU A 123 -6.51 14.71 -0.20
C GLU A 123 -7.23 14.67 -1.56
N GLN A 124 -6.76 13.88 -2.52
CA GLN A 124 -7.35 13.85 -3.86
C GLN A 124 -8.75 13.25 -3.88
N ASN A 125 -9.55 13.70 -4.85
CA ASN A 125 -10.91 13.21 -5.10
C ASN A 125 -11.04 12.47 -6.44
N GLN A 126 -9.94 11.96 -6.95
CA GLN A 126 -9.82 11.14 -8.15
C GLN A 126 -8.71 10.10 -7.97
N CYS A 127 -8.76 9.02 -8.74
CA CYS A 127 -7.69 8.02 -8.76
C CYS A 127 -6.37 8.70 -9.12
N SER A 128 -5.36 8.61 -8.24
CA SER A 128 -4.14 9.41 -8.37
C SER A 128 -2.91 8.66 -7.89
N VAL A 129 -1.77 9.01 -8.49
CA VAL A 129 -0.42 8.59 -8.03
C VAL A 129 0.50 9.80 -8.03
N PRO A 130 1.50 9.86 -7.13
CA PRO A 130 2.57 10.83 -7.25
C PRO A 130 3.42 10.48 -8.48
N ALA A 131 3.97 11.48 -9.13
CA ALA A 131 4.83 11.29 -10.30
C ALA A 131 6.05 12.22 -10.26
N MET A 132 7.21 11.67 -10.55
CA MET A 132 8.45 12.41 -10.76
C MET A 132 9.05 12.00 -12.10
N ASP A 133 9.53 12.97 -12.88
CA ASP A 133 10.10 12.76 -14.21
C ASP A 133 9.15 12.00 -15.16
N GLY A 134 7.84 12.26 -15.07
CA GLY A 134 6.81 11.63 -15.90
C GLY A 134 6.45 10.19 -15.51
N ARG A 135 7.13 9.60 -14.52
CA ARG A 135 6.90 8.25 -14.02
C ARG A 135 6.08 8.27 -12.74
N GLY A 136 4.97 7.49 -12.73
CA GLY A 136 4.15 7.30 -11.54
C GLY A 136 4.85 6.47 -10.45
N GLY A 137 4.56 6.79 -9.19
CA GLY A 137 5.09 6.11 -8.01
C GLY A 137 3.99 5.57 -7.09
N HIS A 138 4.28 5.52 -5.80
CA HIS A 138 3.38 5.14 -4.72
C HIS A 138 3.36 6.22 -3.63
N PRO A 139 2.29 6.30 -2.81
CA PRO A 139 1.09 5.46 -2.80
C PRO A 139 0.16 5.71 -3.99
N ILE A 140 -0.73 4.76 -4.28
CA ILE A 140 -1.84 4.98 -5.22
C ILE A 140 -3.14 5.18 -4.43
N LEU A 141 -3.91 6.21 -4.81
CA LEU A 141 -5.26 6.42 -4.33
C LEU A 141 -6.27 5.87 -5.32
N LEU A 142 -7.11 4.96 -4.85
CA LEU A 142 -8.23 4.38 -5.58
C LEU A 142 -9.54 5.01 -5.13
N MET A 143 -10.45 5.21 -6.09
CA MET A 143 -11.80 5.68 -5.84
C MET A 143 -12.78 4.50 -5.72
N PRO A 144 -14.01 4.70 -5.20
CA PRO A 144 -14.99 3.63 -5.07
C PRO A 144 -15.21 2.81 -6.34
N ASP A 145 -15.28 3.45 -7.51
CA ASP A 145 -15.49 2.76 -8.78
C ASP A 145 -14.29 1.87 -9.17
N ASP A 146 -13.05 2.28 -8.82
CA ASP A 146 -11.85 1.47 -9.03
C ASP A 146 -11.88 0.24 -8.12
N ILE A 147 -12.32 0.41 -6.88
CA ILE A 147 -12.46 -0.67 -5.90
C ILE A 147 -13.46 -1.72 -6.40
N GLU A 148 -14.63 -1.29 -6.89
CA GLU A 148 -15.64 -2.20 -7.43
C GLU A 148 -15.11 -2.94 -8.68
N ARG A 149 -14.36 -2.26 -9.53
CA ARG A 149 -13.74 -2.87 -10.73
C ARG A 149 -12.72 -3.94 -10.34
N ILE A 150 -11.90 -3.70 -9.31
CA ILE A 150 -10.94 -4.69 -8.79
C ILE A 150 -11.66 -5.90 -8.20
N ILE A 151 -12.77 -5.70 -7.50
CA ILE A 151 -13.55 -6.81 -6.92
C ILE A 151 -14.21 -7.65 -8.02
N ALA A 152 -14.74 -7.00 -9.05
CA ALA A 152 -15.41 -7.65 -10.17
C ALA A 152 -14.46 -8.40 -11.12
N GLU A 153 -13.13 -8.11 -11.06
CA GLU A 153 -12.15 -8.78 -11.90
C GLU A 153 -12.02 -10.26 -11.53
N LEU A 154 -12.24 -11.13 -12.51
CA LEU A 154 -12.20 -12.58 -12.35
C LEU A 154 -10.78 -13.15 -12.39
N ASN A 155 -9.87 -12.46 -13.08
CA ASN A 155 -8.46 -12.86 -13.14
C ASN A 155 -7.65 -12.15 -12.05
N PRO A 156 -7.30 -12.82 -10.93
CA PRO A 156 -6.56 -12.20 -9.83
C PRO A 156 -5.13 -11.81 -10.19
N ASP A 157 -4.56 -12.38 -11.26
CA ASP A 157 -3.22 -12.05 -11.77
C ASP A 157 -3.21 -10.81 -12.67
N ARG A 158 -4.38 -10.27 -13.05
CA ARG A 158 -4.43 -9.10 -13.91
C ARG A 158 -3.72 -7.92 -13.26
N PRO A 159 -2.75 -7.30 -13.95
CA PRO A 159 -2.01 -6.16 -13.39
C PRO A 159 -2.95 -5.01 -13.01
N LEU A 160 -2.72 -4.36 -11.86
CA LEU A 160 -3.53 -3.23 -11.40
C LEU A 160 -3.60 -2.11 -12.43
N ARG A 161 -2.49 -1.84 -13.15
CA ARG A 161 -2.43 -0.82 -14.22
C ARG A 161 -3.41 -1.03 -15.37
N ASP A 162 -3.91 -2.25 -15.54
CA ASP A 162 -4.90 -2.58 -16.57
C ASP A 162 -6.34 -2.38 -16.07
N LEU A 163 -6.51 -2.16 -14.77
CA LEU A 163 -7.80 -1.99 -14.09
C LEU A 163 -8.09 -0.55 -13.72
N VAL A 164 -7.05 0.27 -13.54
CA VAL A 164 -7.18 1.65 -13.07
C VAL A 164 -6.35 2.60 -13.93
N ASN A 165 -6.80 3.85 -14.03
CA ASN A 165 -6.11 4.89 -14.80
C ASN A 165 -5.87 6.12 -13.91
N PRO A 166 -4.82 6.12 -13.07
CA PRO A 166 -4.57 7.20 -12.14
C PRO A 166 -4.08 8.47 -12.82
N VAL A 167 -4.49 9.61 -12.32
CA VAL A 167 -3.88 10.91 -12.66
C VAL A 167 -2.51 10.99 -11.99
N HIS A 168 -1.51 11.38 -12.76
CA HIS A 168 -0.15 11.60 -12.30
C HIS A 168 -0.03 13.00 -11.71
N LEU A 169 0.26 13.11 -10.42
CA LEU A 169 0.47 14.37 -9.73
C LEU A 169 1.97 14.63 -9.59
N PRO A 170 2.48 15.71 -10.20
CA PRO A 170 3.89 16.04 -10.08
C PRO A 170 4.30 16.30 -8.63
N VAL A 171 5.38 15.67 -8.18
CA VAL A 171 5.99 15.85 -6.86
C VAL A 171 7.51 15.95 -7.00
N GLU A 172 8.13 16.66 -6.05
CA GLU A 172 9.60 16.70 -5.88
C GLU A 172 9.97 15.78 -4.72
N ASP A 173 10.11 14.49 -5.02
CA ASP A 173 10.36 13.46 -4.01
C ASP A 173 11.46 12.50 -4.53
N PRO A 174 12.74 12.79 -4.20
CA PRO A 174 13.90 12.10 -4.80
C PRO A 174 13.88 10.59 -4.60
N LEU A 175 13.24 10.09 -3.54
CA LEU A 175 13.15 8.67 -3.24
C LEU A 175 11.84 8.03 -3.74
N LEU A 176 10.99 8.76 -4.47
CA LEU A 176 9.68 8.26 -4.92
C LEU A 176 9.76 6.90 -5.64
N HIS A 177 10.84 6.70 -6.41
CA HIS A 177 11.04 5.48 -7.20
C HIS A 177 11.90 4.43 -6.51
N LEU A 178 12.27 4.65 -5.24
CA LEU A 178 12.99 3.65 -4.45
C LEU A 178 12.22 2.33 -4.45
N ASN A 179 12.92 1.25 -4.72
CA ASN A 179 12.37 -0.10 -4.72
C ASN A 179 13.32 -1.02 -3.93
N LEU A 180 12.87 -1.47 -2.77
CA LEU A 180 13.65 -2.34 -1.90
C LEU A 180 13.71 -3.77 -2.47
N ASP A 181 14.48 -4.00 -3.53
CA ASP A 181 14.67 -5.31 -4.15
C ASP A 181 15.98 -5.99 -3.76
N ARG A 182 17.01 -5.20 -3.41
CA ARG A 182 18.38 -5.64 -3.10
C ARG A 182 18.92 -4.94 -1.84
N GLU A 183 19.96 -5.48 -1.25
CA GLU A 183 20.67 -4.85 -0.10
C GLU A 183 21.20 -3.45 -0.43
N GLU A 184 21.62 -3.22 -1.66
CA GLU A 184 22.15 -1.93 -2.14
C GLU A 184 21.09 -0.83 -2.09
N ASP A 185 19.80 -1.18 -2.23
CA ASP A 185 18.69 -0.24 -2.20
C ASP A 185 18.47 0.36 -0.79
N LEU A 186 18.99 -0.30 0.25
CA LEU A 186 18.87 0.16 1.64
C LEU A 186 19.85 1.32 1.92
N ILE A 187 21.03 1.32 1.32
CA ILE A 187 22.08 2.33 1.56
C ILE A 187 21.59 3.74 1.21
N GLY A 188 20.77 3.89 0.19
CA GLY A 188 20.19 5.17 -0.22
C GLY A 188 18.96 5.60 0.58
N PHE A 189 18.48 4.75 1.49
CA PHE A 189 17.28 5.02 2.29
C PHE A 189 17.61 5.36 3.75
N GLU A 190 18.77 4.96 4.23
CA GLU A 190 19.29 5.21 5.60
C GLU A 190 20.02 6.55 5.76
N SER A 191 19.93 7.48 4.81
CA SER A 191 20.67 8.77 4.82
C SER A 191 19.78 9.96 5.09
#